data_127cf66c17ffacffdab26b4c1efbeb75
#
_entry.id   127cf66c17ffacffdab26b4c1efbeb75
#
_cell.length_a   1.000
_cell.length_b   1.000
_cell.length_c   1.000
_cell.angle_alpha   90.00
_cell.angle_beta   90.00
_cell.angle_gamma   90.00
#
_symmetry.space_group_name_H-M   'P 1'
#
loop_
_entity.id
_entity.type
_entity.pdbx_description
1 polymer ?
#
loop_
_entity_poly.entity_id
_entity_poly.type
_entity_poly.pdbx_seq_one_letter_code
_entity_poly.pdbx_strand_id
1 'polypeptide(L)'
;MTVPLTADAHAYGLVGDGTADDGPALQKLVDTLGDATAEDGRPRTVRVPAGRYVIRDRPVLWRSGVSLIGAGRGATCFALANPGAPDRPVPLAWFTTAQHGAGRDHHIADVTFAHFEIDGSGVRTEEYEVLAKGLGLQYVLRGRFSDLYIHDTAATGFGCDFLQDTVVEGVLAERCGRQDPGEKMGGAGIGIGVGGWGPVERLAVTDCTANGNGTNGIFLELQQDHWAPPRGIRLTACHTEDNRYGISDWGADGLLVTACTMIGNHVAGFDVSAQGTTSVGGRGGIVTGCLIDGNARDGIALGNTPGPYAFRGNRIGGNGRYGYWQHNLAGGDQEPAVDIVLESNDIHDNGLDGIRLDAPLHEPAIFGNRIRGNGRRAAPGARGGQDVTCGPLSLTDPHADWLPGGHRGKTLTAGAGDTEVTAVVTDNTATRLTLAPRRPGARTAWPHDAVPAPGTAYRLPDAPTPRTGLTAAAAVTHPYVHGNRIRDDGHPRTQTHALWLAHEATWTAGRVSGNDFSGNASAATRFDTAPSGGRWRDNDG
;
A
#
# COMPACT_ATOMS: atom_id res chain seq x y z
N MET A 1 46.48 18.26 14.43
CA MET A 1 45.30 18.70 15.24
C MET A 1 44.44 17.50 15.47
N THR A 2 44.02 17.25 16.69
CA THR A 2 43.08 16.19 16.99
C THR A 2 41.69 16.53 16.43
N VAL A 3 41.13 15.68 15.61
CA VAL A 3 39.76 15.85 15.08
C VAL A 3 38.76 15.68 16.23
N PRO A 4 37.85 16.62 16.46
CA PRO A 4 36.93 16.56 17.60
C PRO A 4 35.91 15.43 17.44
N LEU A 5 35.36 14.91 18.56
CA LEU A 5 34.27 13.95 18.56
C LEU A 5 32.93 14.58 18.13
N THR A 6 32.80 15.89 18.35
CA THR A 6 31.64 16.67 17.92
C THR A 6 32.15 17.91 17.21
N ALA A 7 31.75 18.09 15.96
CA ALA A 7 32.09 19.21 15.11
C ALA A 7 30.87 20.10 14.87
N ASP A 8 31.03 21.41 15.04
CA ASP A 8 30.05 22.44 14.64
C ASP A 8 30.20 22.67 13.14
N ALA A 9 29.11 22.53 12.38
CA ALA A 9 29.13 22.63 10.92
C ALA A 9 29.60 24.03 10.43
N HIS A 10 29.25 25.11 11.11
CA HIS A 10 29.71 26.45 10.75
C HIS A 10 31.23 26.60 10.88
N ALA A 11 31.85 25.98 11.88
CA ALA A 11 33.32 25.99 12.02
C ALA A 11 34.06 25.29 10.89
N TYR A 12 33.34 24.48 10.07
CA TYR A 12 33.88 23.78 8.92
C TYR A 12 33.39 24.32 7.57
N GLY A 13 32.78 25.51 7.61
CA GLY A 13 32.46 26.28 6.40
C GLY A 13 31.05 26.10 5.84
N LEU A 14 30.15 25.40 6.53
CA LEU A 14 28.72 25.47 6.19
C LEU A 14 28.19 26.86 6.56
N VAL A 15 27.37 27.45 5.70
CA VAL A 15 26.86 28.81 5.86
C VAL A 15 25.42 28.82 6.37
N GLY A 16 24.53 27.99 5.78
CA GLY A 16 23.14 27.88 6.19
C GLY A 16 22.29 29.14 5.94
N ASP A 17 22.63 29.96 4.94
CA ASP A 17 21.95 31.22 4.59
C ASP A 17 20.82 31.04 3.55
N GLY A 18 20.57 29.80 3.08
CA GLY A 18 19.58 29.48 2.06
C GLY A 18 20.02 29.78 0.62
N THR A 19 21.25 30.22 0.40
CA THR A 19 21.76 30.59 -0.92
C THR A 19 23.08 29.93 -1.29
N ALA A 20 24.01 29.82 -0.37
CA ALA A 20 25.28 29.14 -0.57
C ALA A 20 25.10 27.63 -0.76
N ASP A 21 25.93 27.03 -1.62
CA ASP A 21 25.98 25.56 -1.71
C ASP A 21 26.81 25.01 -0.53
N ASP A 22 26.13 24.42 0.43
CA ASP A 22 26.75 23.83 1.62
C ASP A 22 27.22 22.37 1.39
N GLY A 23 26.84 21.75 0.27
CA GLY A 23 27.15 20.36 -0.06
C GLY A 23 28.66 20.07 -0.02
N PRO A 24 29.53 20.84 -0.70
CA PRO A 24 30.98 20.60 -0.68
C PRO A 24 31.60 20.72 0.72
N ALA A 25 31.14 21.69 1.53
CA ALA A 25 31.62 21.85 2.90
C ALA A 25 31.19 20.68 3.79
N LEU A 26 29.93 20.25 3.67
CA LEU A 26 29.40 19.10 4.39
C LEU A 26 30.14 17.80 3.99
N GLN A 27 30.37 17.57 2.70
CA GLN A 27 31.14 16.41 2.24
C GLN A 27 32.54 16.39 2.84
N LYS A 28 33.26 17.51 2.79
CA LYS A 28 34.59 17.62 3.37
C LYS A 28 34.60 17.33 4.87
N LEU A 29 33.59 17.81 5.59
CA LEU A 29 33.43 17.55 7.03
C LEU A 29 33.17 16.06 7.29
N VAL A 30 32.24 15.45 6.56
CA VAL A 30 31.91 14.02 6.67
C VAL A 30 33.15 13.15 6.39
N ASP A 31 33.93 13.49 5.37
CA ASP A 31 35.17 12.77 5.05
C ASP A 31 36.21 12.92 6.16
N THR A 32 36.44 14.13 6.64
CA THR A 32 37.38 14.40 7.73
C THR A 32 37.04 13.61 9.00
N LEU A 33 35.75 13.59 9.36
CA LEU A 33 35.29 12.87 10.54
C LEU A 33 35.30 11.35 10.31
N GLY A 34 34.95 10.89 9.10
CA GLY A 34 34.98 9.50 8.71
C GLY A 34 36.37 8.91 8.72
N ASP A 35 37.37 9.62 8.19
CA ASP A 35 38.77 9.20 8.21
C ASP A 35 39.31 9.09 9.64
N ALA A 36 39.02 10.09 10.48
CA ALA A 36 39.40 10.04 11.88
C ALA A 36 38.69 8.92 12.67
N THR A 37 37.43 8.63 12.31
CA THR A 37 36.69 7.48 12.90
C THR A 37 37.32 6.16 12.48
N ALA A 38 37.72 6.03 11.22
CA ALA A 38 38.40 4.84 10.70
C ALA A 38 39.77 4.62 11.37
N GLU A 39 40.47 5.71 11.73
CA GLU A 39 41.80 5.66 12.39
C GLU A 39 41.69 5.22 13.86
N ASP A 40 40.77 5.80 14.65
CA ASP A 40 40.73 5.60 16.09
C ASP A 40 39.52 4.80 16.61
N GLY A 41 38.60 4.40 15.71
CA GLY A 41 37.41 3.63 16.04
C GLY A 41 36.32 4.39 16.81
N ARG A 42 36.44 5.71 16.95
CA ARG A 42 35.54 6.54 17.76
C ARG A 42 34.50 7.23 16.90
N PRO A 43 33.18 6.94 17.04
CA PRO A 43 32.13 7.64 16.32
C PRO A 43 32.13 9.15 16.57
N ARG A 44 31.74 9.91 15.57
CA ARG A 44 31.74 11.37 15.58
C ARG A 44 30.39 11.95 15.18
N THR A 45 30.15 13.19 15.58
CA THR A 45 28.88 13.88 15.32
C THR A 45 29.12 15.23 14.66
N VAL A 46 28.44 15.46 13.55
CA VAL A 46 28.22 16.79 12.97
C VAL A 46 27.01 17.42 13.65
N ARG A 47 27.22 18.55 14.34
CA ARG A 47 26.11 19.39 14.82
C ARG A 47 25.87 20.50 13.81
N VAL A 48 24.62 20.59 13.36
CA VAL A 48 24.21 21.62 12.39
C VAL A 48 23.28 22.60 13.09
N PRO A 49 23.72 23.86 13.28
CA PRO A 49 22.89 24.89 13.87
C PRO A 49 21.60 25.18 13.07
N ALA A 50 20.74 26.03 13.63
CA ALA A 50 19.58 26.54 12.91
C ALA A 50 20.03 27.28 11.64
N GLY A 51 19.37 27.04 10.51
CA GLY A 51 19.69 27.59 9.21
C GLY A 51 19.08 26.81 8.06
N ARG A 52 19.18 27.39 6.86
CA ARG A 52 18.75 26.72 5.62
C ARG A 52 19.99 26.40 4.79
N TYR A 53 20.36 25.14 4.73
CA TYR A 53 21.55 24.61 4.08
C TYR A 53 21.18 24.07 2.69
N VAL A 54 21.70 24.67 1.63
CA VAL A 54 21.38 24.24 0.27
C VAL A 54 22.37 23.18 -0.19
N ILE A 55 21.87 22.04 -0.66
CA ILE A 55 22.65 20.95 -1.24
C ILE A 55 22.41 20.94 -2.74
N ARG A 56 23.47 21.12 -3.54
CA ARG A 56 23.42 21.21 -5.00
C ARG A 56 24.41 20.26 -5.65
N ASP A 57 24.19 19.96 -6.92
CA ASP A 57 25.09 19.29 -7.84
C ASP A 57 25.55 17.88 -7.48
N ARG A 58 25.74 17.56 -6.21
CA ARG A 58 26.20 16.23 -5.76
C ARG A 58 25.61 15.85 -4.41
N PRO A 59 25.22 14.58 -4.24
CA PRO A 59 24.84 14.05 -2.95
C PRO A 59 26.06 14.02 -2.01
N VAL A 60 25.80 14.15 -0.72
CA VAL A 60 26.83 13.92 0.29
C VAL A 60 27.00 12.40 0.47
N LEU A 61 28.15 11.87 0.12
CA LEU A 61 28.50 10.47 0.29
C LEU A 61 28.82 10.18 1.74
N TRP A 62 28.03 9.34 2.38
CA TRP A 62 28.08 9.17 3.82
C TRP A 62 29.12 8.15 4.27
N ARG A 63 29.63 8.29 5.49
CA ARG A 63 30.69 7.49 6.10
C ARG A 63 30.23 6.83 7.40
N SER A 64 30.68 5.60 7.67
CA SER A 64 30.44 4.92 8.95
C SER A 64 30.91 5.73 10.15
N GLY A 65 30.17 5.66 11.26
CA GLY A 65 30.48 6.32 12.51
C GLY A 65 30.32 7.84 12.50
N VAL A 66 29.78 8.43 11.44
CA VAL A 66 29.51 9.86 11.37
C VAL A 66 28.01 10.11 11.50
N SER A 67 27.60 10.80 12.54
CA SER A 67 26.20 11.18 12.81
C SER A 67 25.93 12.63 12.42
N LEU A 68 24.68 12.95 12.02
CA LEU A 68 24.19 14.27 11.65
C LEU A 68 23.06 14.67 12.58
N ILE A 69 23.26 15.71 13.35
CA ILE A 69 22.30 16.20 14.35
C ILE A 69 22.00 17.68 14.12
N GLY A 70 20.75 18.00 13.77
CA GLY A 70 20.26 19.37 13.61
C GLY A 70 19.82 19.99 14.94
N ALA A 71 19.33 21.22 14.86
CA ALA A 71 18.79 22.00 15.99
C ALA A 71 17.28 21.73 16.22
N GLY A 72 16.62 21.00 15.33
CA GLY A 72 15.20 20.67 15.37
C GLY A 72 14.55 20.76 14.00
N ARG A 73 13.37 20.10 13.86
CA ARG A 73 12.52 20.25 12.66
C ARG A 73 12.14 21.71 12.48
N GLY A 74 12.24 22.24 11.26
CA GLY A 74 11.96 23.64 10.96
C GLY A 74 13.01 24.62 11.49
N ALA A 75 14.02 24.17 12.25
CA ALA A 75 15.14 25.00 12.68
C ALA A 75 16.38 24.76 11.79
N THR A 76 16.74 23.49 11.57
CA THR A 76 17.77 23.09 10.60
C THR A 76 17.10 22.51 9.39
N CYS A 77 17.17 23.16 8.24
CA CYS A 77 16.58 22.71 6.99
C CYS A 77 17.67 22.46 5.93
N PHE A 78 17.71 21.26 5.38
CA PHE A 78 18.50 20.95 4.19
C PHE A 78 17.60 21.08 2.95
N ALA A 79 17.86 22.12 2.14
CA ALA A 79 17.13 22.38 0.91
C ALA A 79 17.85 21.73 -0.28
N LEU A 80 17.21 20.75 -0.89
CA LEU A 80 17.73 20.06 -2.07
C LEU A 80 17.42 20.88 -3.31
N ALA A 81 18.39 21.02 -4.22
CA ALA A 81 18.20 21.79 -5.45
C ALA A 81 19.03 21.24 -6.60
N ASN A 82 18.47 21.27 -7.81
CA ASN A 82 19.17 20.92 -9.04
C ASN A 82 19.03 22.02 -10.12
N PRO A 83 19.46 23.26 -9.83
CA PRO A 83 19.27 24.38 -10.73
C PRO A 83 20.02 24.17 -12.06
N GLY A 84 19.30 24.23 -13.16
CA GLY A 84 19.87 24.09 -14.50
C GLY A 84 20.27 22.67 -14.92
N ALA A 85 20.01 21.67 -14.08
CA ALA A 85 20.25 20.27 -14.36
C ALA A 85 19.13 19.39 -13.79
N PRO A 86 17.88 19.50 -14.31
CA PRO A 86 16.74 18.76 -13.76
C PRO A 86 16.90 17.24 -13.88
N ASP A 87 17.77 16.77 -14.75
CA ASP A 87 18.19 15.38 -14.94
C ASP A 87 19.23 14.88 -13.91
N ARG A 88 19.67 15.75 -13.00
CA ARG A 88 20.66 15.42 -11.95
C ARG A 88 20.14 15.79 -10.56
N PRO A 89 19.15 15.07 -10.07
CA PRO A 89 18.64 15.30 -8.71
C PRO A 89 19.68 14.91 -7.66
N VAL A 90 19.56 15.49 -6.48
CA VAL A 90 20.55 15.36 -5.41
C VAL A 90 19.86 15.12 -4.07
N PRO A 91 19.97 13.90 -3.49
CA PRO A 91 19.53 13.64 -2.12
C PRO A 91 20.51 14.26 -1.11
N LEU A 92 20.07 14.47 0.13
CA LEU A 92 20.94 14.96 1.20
C LEU A 92 22.10 14.00 1.46
N ALA A 93 21.81 12.73 1.65
CA ALA A 93 22.81 11.72 1.95
C ALA A 93 22.65 10.51 1.02
N TRP A 94 23.78 10.02 0.54
CA TRP A 94 23.84 8.89 -0.38
C TRP A 94 24.93 7.92 0.01
N PHE A 95 24.77 6.66 -0.39
CA PHE A 95 25.84 5.67 -0.28
C PHE A 95 26.83 5.82 -1.44
N THR A 96 28.06 5.35 -1.24
CA THR A 96 29.01 5.18 -2.36
C THR A 96 28.98 3.75 -2.85
N THR A 97 29.11 3.57 -4.14
CA THR A 97 29.04 2.26 -4.79
C THR A 97 30.29 1.38 -4.54
N ALA A 98 31.39 1.94 -4.10
CA ALA A 98 32.67 1.24 -4.02
C ALA A 98 33.08 0.82 -2.60
N GLN A 99 32.76 1.62 -1.58
CA GLN A 99 33.34 1.43 -0.23
C GLN A 99 32.34 1.57 0.92
N HIS A 100 31.23 2.31 0.72
CA HIS A 100 30.29 2.63 1.80
C HIS A 100 28.86 2.44 1.30
N GLY A 101 28.15 1.44 1.82
CA GLY A 101 26.77 1.14 1.45
C GLY A 101 26.59 0.33 0.17
N ALA A 102 27.67 -0.20 -0.43
CA ALA A 102 27.58 -0.98 -1.67
C ALA A 102 27.16 -2.46 -1.44
N GLY A 103 27.24 -2.94 -0.23
CA GLY A 103 26.95 -4.32 0.14
C GLY A 103 27.24 -4.59 1.60
N ARG A 104 27.02 -5.83 2.03
CA ARG A 104 27.28 -6.24 3.44
C ARG A 104 28.73 -6.02 3.88
N ASP A 105 29.67 -6.25 3.00
CA ASP A 105 31.11 -6.11 3.29
C ASP A 105 31.55 -4.64 3.24
N HIS A 106 30.73 -3.77 2.67
CA HIS A 106 30.98 -2.34 2.52
C HIS A 106 29.80 -1.50 3.06
N HIS A 107 29.25 -1.91 4.18
CA HIS A 107 28.10 -1.26 4.81
C HIS A 107 28.47 0.06 5.51
N ILE A 108 27.45 0.86 5.76
CA ILE A 108 27.52 2.05 6.61
C ILE A 108 27.05 1.65 8.01
N ALA A 109 27.86 1.90 9.04
CA ALA A 109 27.51 1.50 10.40
C ALA A 109 27.57 2.66 11.40
N ASP A 110 26.82 2.53 12.52
CA ASP A 110 26.90 3.39 13.68
C ASP A 110 26.64 4.87 13.36
N VAL A 111 25.50 5.13 12.67
CA VAL A 111 25.10 6.46 12.23
C VAL A 111 23.78 6.89 12.87
N THR A 112 23.68 8.17 13.20
CA THR A 112 22.42 8.79 13.63
C THR A 112 22.13 10.01 12.76
N PHE A 113 20.90 10.10 12.27
CA PHE A 113 20.34 11.26 11.57
C PHE A 113 19.17 11.77 12.40
N ALA A 114 19.26 12.96 12.97
CA ALA A 114 18.22 13.43 13.87
C ALA A 114 18.00 14.95 13.88
N HIS A 115 16.76 15.35 14.18
CA HIS A 115 16.38 16.72 14.50
C HIS A 115 16.60 17.72 13.38
N PHE A 116 16.17 17.41 12.15
CA PHE A 116 16.25 18.35 11.02
C PHE A 116 15.15 18.09 9.98
N GLU A 117 15.03 19.04 9.07
CA GLU A 117 14.13 19.04 7.93
C GLU A 117 14.90 18.78 6.63
N ILE A 118 14.28 18.09 5.68
CA ILE A 118 14.71 17.99 4.29
C ILE A 118 13.60 18.53 3.41
N ASP A 119 13.85 19.62 2.72
CA ASP A 119 12.98 20.25 1.76
C ASP A 119 13.43 19.89 0.33
N GLY A 120 12.65 19.00 -0.33
CA GLY A 120 12.91 18.57 -1.70
C GLY A 120 12.27 19.44 -2.78
N SER A 121 11.58 20.52 -2.41
CA SER A 121 10.80 21.36 -3.34
C SER A 121 11.62 22.01 -4.46
N GLY A 122 12.93 22.14 -4.26
CA GLY A 122 13.86 22.65 -5.25
C GLY A 122 14.30 21.64 -6.32
N VAL A 123 13.94 20.35 -6.17
CA VAL A 123 14.29 19.28 -7.13
C VAL A 123 13.09 18.96 -8.01
N ARG A 124 13.31 18.90 -9.32
CA ARG A 124 12.30 18.51 -10.31
C ARG A 124 12.86 17.46 -11.25
N THR A 125 12.06 16.47 -11.55
CA THR A 125 12.37 15.40 -12.50
C THR A 125 11.14 15.13 -13.39
N GLU A 126 11.34 14.64 -14.60
CA GLU A 126 10.24 14.30 -15.51
C GLU A 126 9.67 12.91 -15.25
N GLU A 127 10.49 12.02 -14.70
CA GLU A 127 10.11 10.65 -14.33
C GLU A 127 10.67 10.31 -12.94
N TYR A 128 10.26 9.18 -12.38
CA TYR A 128 10.84 8.68 -11.13
C TYR A 128 12.35 8.49 -11.29
N GLU A 129 13.09 9.20 -10.48
CA GLU A 129 14.55 9.13 -10.45
C GLU A 129 15.02 8.77 -9.03
N VAL A 130 15.75 7.68 -8.91
CA VAL A 130 16.21 7.16 -7.61
C VAL A 130 17.02 8.18 -6.81
N LEU A 131 17.77 9.07 -7.50
CA LEU A 131 18.52 10.14 -6.88
C LEU A 131 17.67 11.34 -6.43
N ALA A 132 16.38 11.37 -6.76
CA ALA A 132 15.47 12.41 -6.31
C ALA A 132 14.85 12.14 -4.93
N LYS A 133 15.36 11.15 -4.20
CA LYS A 133 14.99 10.85 -2.82
C LYS A 133 15.49 11.95 -1.86
N GLY A 134 14.85 12.07 -0.70
CA GLY A 134 15.37 12.95 0.37
C GLY A 134 16.63 12.37 1.04
N LEU A 135 16.54 11.11 1.46
CA LEU A 135 17.65 10.27 1.93
C LEU A 135 17.72 8.99 1.09
N GLY A 136 18.93 8.52 0.80
CA GLY A 136 19.14 7.32 -0.01
C GLY A 136 20.36 6.53 0.43
N LEU A 137 20.40 6.07 1.68
CA LEU A 137 21.46 5.19 2.17
C LEU A 137 21.09 3.72 1.91
N GLN A 138 22.09 2.88 1.73
CA GLN A 138 21.92 1.43 1.61
C GLN A 138 22.88 0.69 2.54
N TYR A 139 22.52 -0.55 2.89
CA TYR A 139 23.28 -1.42 3.79
C TYR A 139 23.70 -0.71 5.08
N VAL A 140 22.71 -0.19 5.81
CA VAL A 140 22.98 0.48 7.09
C VAL A 140 22.89 -0.53 8.23
N LEU A 141 23.95 -0.57 9.04
CA LEU A 141 24.05 -1.39 10.24
C LEU A 141 24.05 -0.50 11.50
N ARG A 142 23.19 -0.77 12.43
CA ARG A 142 23.04 -0.01 13.69
C ARG A 142 22.79 1.49 13.43
N GLY A 143 21.86 1.76 12.50
CA GLY A 143 21.40 3.11 12.18
C GLY A 143 20.31 3.61 13.13
N ARG A 144 20.25 4.91 13.34
CA ARG A 144 19.12 5.57 13.97
C ARG A 144 18.71 6.81 13.15
N PHE A 145 17.44 6.83 12.74
CA PHE A 145 16.83 7.97 12.06
C PHE A 145 15.68 8.45 12.93
N SER A 146 15.78 9.66 13.49
CA SER A 146 14.80 10.10 14.47
C SER A 146 14.46 11.58 14.34
N ASP A 147 13.18 11.91 14.54
CA ASP A 147 12.69 13.28 14.52
C ASP A 147 13.10 14.05 13.25
N LEU A 148 12.81 13.45 12.08
CA LEU A 148 13.05 14.04 10.76
C LEU A 148 11.74 14.55 10.17
N TYR A 149 11.78 15.67 9.47
CA TYR A 149 10.72 16.13 8.58
C TYR A 149 11.23 16.12 7.15
N ILE A 150 10.64 15.29 6.30
CA ILE A 150 11.04 15.13 4.88
C ILE A 150 9.83 15.42 4.02
N HIS A 151 9.94 16.39 3.11
CA HIS A 151 8.79 16.81 2.34
C HIS A 151 9.11 17.28 0.93
N ASP A 152 8.08 17.26 0.08
CA ASP A 152 8.10 17.80 -1.27
C ASP A 152 9.23 17.22 -2.15
N THR A 153 9.72 16.01 -1.87
CA THR A 153 10.73 15.36 -2.70
C THR A 153 10.14 14.86 -4.02
N ALA A 154 10.91 14.87 -5.10
CA ALA A 154 10.46 14.38 -6.40
C ALA A 154 10.26 12.86 -6.44
N ALA A 155 11.01 12.11 -5.61
CA ALA A 155 10.85 10.67 -5.41
C ALA A 155 10.56 10.37 -3.93
N THR A 156 10.90 9.16 -3.47
CA THR A 156 10.70 8.73 -2.08
C THR A 156 11.37 9.68 -1.08
N GLY A 157 10.65 10.07 -0.04
CA GLY A 157 11.19 10.95 1.00
C GLY A 157 12.31 10.29 1.79
N PHE A 158 11.98 9.34 2.67
CA PHE A 158 12.93 8.46 3.32
C PHE A 158 13.08 7.20 2.48
N GLY A 159 14.14 7.11 1.68
CA GLY A 159 14.38 6.03 0.73
C GLY A 159 15.66 5.26 1.05
N CYS A 160 15.83 4.84 2.30
CA CYS A 160 16.98 4.05 2.73
C CYS A 160 16.67 2.56 2.68
N ASP A 161 17.60 1.77 2.12
CA ASP A 161 17.38 0.36 1.86
C ASP A 161 18.32 -0.53 2.70
N PHE A 162 17.92 -1.78 2.94
CA PHE A 162 18.73 -2.80 3.62
C PHE A 162 19.22 -2.35 5.00
N LEU A 163 18.26 -2.17 5.90
CA LEU A 163 18.48 -1.62 7.24
C LEU A 163 18.59 -2.76 8.28
N GLN A 164 19.77 -2.93 8.88
CA GLN A 164 20.03 -3.97 9.86
C GLN A 164 20.29 -3.39 11.24
N ASP A 165 19.61 -3.92 12.27
CA ASP A 165 19.67 -3.41 13.65
C ASP A 165 19.38 -1.90 13.71
N THR A 166 18.41 -1.46 12.92
CA THR A 166 18.14 -0.04 12.67
C THR A 166 16.76 0.37 13.20
N VAL A 167 16.68 1.61 13.67
CA VAL A 167 15.45 2.24 14.13
C VAL A 167 15.15 3.48 13.30
N VAL A 168 13.92 3.56 12.80
CA VAL A 168 13.32 4.75 12.14
C VAL A 168 12.17 5.21 13.03
N GLU A 169 12.30 6.37 13.66
CA GLU A 169 11.42 6.82 14.73
C GLU A 169 11.00 8.29 14.54
N GLY A 170 9.70 8.56 14.65
CA GLY A 170 9.20 9.94 14.61
C GLY A 170 9.51 10.67 13.30
N VAL A 171 9.61 9.96 12.19
CA VAL A 171 9.81 10.59 10.87
C VAL A 171 8.46 11.04 10.34
N LEU A 172 8.37 12.33 9.96
CA LEU A 172 7.26 12.89 9.22
C LEU A 172 7.65 13.00 7.74
N ALA A 173 6.98 12.29 6.86
CA ALA A 173 7.20 12.31 5.41
C ALA A 173 5.93 12.78 4.69
N GLU A 174 5.98 13.95 4.04
CA GLU A 174 4.81 14.57 3.44
C GLU A 174 5.05 14.99 1.99
N ARG A 175 4.06 14.75 1.13
CA ARG A 175 4.06 15.20 -0.28
C ARG A 175 5.29 14.76 -1.07
N CYS A 176 5.84 13.61 -0.72
CA CYS A 176 6.96 13.00 -1.46
C CYS A 176 6.44 12.29 -2.71
N GLY A 177 7.17 12.38 -3.82
CA GLY A 177 6.82 11.73 -5.09
C GLY A 177 5.57 12.29 -5.79
N ARG A 178 5.15 13.52 -5.48
CA ARG A 178 3.93 14.15 -6.02
C ARG A 178 4.18 15.23 -7.09
N GLN A 179 5.38 15.40 -7.57
CA GLN A 179 5.67 16.49 -8.52
C GLN A 179 5.04 16.30 -9.90
N ASP A 180 4.68 15.08 -10.25
CA ASP A 180 3.92 14.79 -11.46
C ASP A 180 2.52 14.27 -11.06
N PRO A 181 1.42 14.88 -11.55
CA PRO A 181 0.07 14.34 -11.38
C PRO A 181 -0.17 13.04 -12.15
N GLY A 182 0.78 12.58 -12.98
CA GLY A 182 0.71 11.31 -13.70
C GLY A 182 1.11 10.09 -12.85
N GLU A 183 0.67 8.90 -13.24
CA GLU A 183 0.98 7.64 -12.55
C GLU A 183 2.45 7.20 -12.65
N LYS A 184 3.27 7.89 -13.43
CA LYS A 184 4.66 7.54 -13.71
C LYS A 184 5.65 7.99 -12.64
N MET A 185 5.30 8.99 -11.89
CA MET A 185 6.08 9.53 -10.78
C MET A 185 5.50 8.98 -9.49
N GLY A 186 6.06 7.95 -8.98
CA GLY A 186 5.58 7.36 -7.74
C GLY A 186 6.67 7.32 -6.69
N GLY A 187 6.55 8.11 -5.63
CA GLY A 187 7.42 8.04 -4.46
C GLY A 187 6.63 7.73 -3.21
N ALA A 188 7.17 6.89 -2.35
CA ALA A 188 6.63 6.67 -1.02
C ALA A 188 7.06 7.78 -0.07
N GLY A 189 6.32 7.98 1.01
CA GLY A 189 6.81 8.80 2.12
C GLY A 189 8.03 8.15 2.77
N ILE A 190 7.87 6.90 3.19
CA ILE A 190 8.92 6.06 3.75
C ILE A 190 8.98 4.77 2.92
N GLY A 191 9.98 4.63 2.06
CA GLY A 191 10.20 3.46 1.22
C GLY A 191 11.50 2.76 1.63
N ILE A 192 11.41 1.47 1.93
CA ILE A 192 12.53 0.68 2.43
C ILE A 192 12.67 -0.58 1.59
N GLY A 193 13.74 -0.67 0.82
CA GLY A 193 14.14 -1.91 0.16
C GLY A 193 14.64 -2.93 1.18
N VAL A 194 14.21 -4.19 1.03
CA VAL A 194 14.55 -5.27 1.96
C VAL A 194 15.19 -6.45 1.25
N GLY A 195 15.83 -7.35 2.01
CA GLY A 195 16.44 -8.60 1.55
C GLY A 195 17.96 -8.53 1.35
N GLY A 196 18.56 -7.34 1.35
CA GLY A 196 19.98 -7.16 1.12
C GLY A 196 20.88 -7.81 2.17
N TRP A 197 20.45 -7.90 3.43
CA TRP A 197 21.17 -8.60 4.49
C TRP A 197 20.90 -10.11 4.54
N GLY A 198 19.95 -10.61 3.70
CA GLY A 198 19.53 -12.00 3.66
C GLY A 198 18.25 -12.24 4.48
N PRO A 199 18.07 -13.44 5.05
CA PRO A 199 16.78 -13.85 5.61
C PRO A 199 16.39 -13.17 6.93
N VAL A 200 17.22 -12.26 7.46
CA VAL A 200 16.94 -11.52 8.69
C VAL A 200 17.41 -10.08 8.55
N GLU A 201 16.47 -9.15 8.67
CA GLU A 201 16.72 -7.72 8.79
C GLU A 201 15.96 -7.20 10.01
N ARG A 202 16.69 -6.84 11.07
CA ARG A 202 16.10 -6.33 12.31
C ARG A 202 15.87 -4.84 12.18
N LEU A 203 14.64 -4.48 11.78
CA LEU A 203 14.21 -3.11 11.54
C LEU A 203 12.99 -2.77 12.41
N ALA A 204 13.03 -1.62 13.05
CA ALA A 204 11.86 -1.03 13.69
C ALA A 204 11.53 0.32 13.04
N VAL A 205 10.28 0.48 12.60
CA VAL A 205 9.70 1.75 12.16
C VAL A 205 8.62 2.13 13.18
N THR A 206 8.81 3.22 13.90
CA THR A 206 7.99 3.52 15.08
C THR A 206 7.59 5.00 15.09
N ASP A 207 6.32 5.27 15.43
CA ASP A 207 5.80 6.63 15.59
C ASP A 207 6.07 7.54 14.37
N CYS A 208 6.03 6.96 13.17
CA CYS A 208 6.24 7.69 11.92
C CYS A 208 4.91 8.10 11.31
N THR A 209 4.90 9.25 10.64
CA THR A 209 3.76 9.78 9.91
C THR A 209 4.11 9.94 8.44
N ALA A 210 3.26 9.43 7.55
CA ALA A 210 3.45 9.53 6.10
C ALA A 210 2.15 9.96 5.42
N ASN A 211 2.09 11.23 5.00
CA ASN A 211 0.87 11.85 4.51
C ASN A 211 1.04 12.42 3.10
N GLY A 212 0.02 12.23 2.30
CA GLY A 212 -0.08 12.91 1.03
C GLY A 212 1.00 12.54 0.01
N ASN A 213 1.58 11.35 0.07
CA ASN A 213 2.67 10.94 -0.81
C ASN A 213 2.16 10.33 -2.13
N GLY A 214 2.99 10.31 -3.15
CA GLY A 214 2.62 9.90 -4.51
C GLY A 214 2.11 8.47 -4.63
N THR A 215 2.73 7.53 -3.92
CA THR A 215 2.29 6.13 -3.90
C THR A 215 1.97 5.66 -2.48
N ASN A 216 2.91 5.12 -1.77
CA ASN A 216 2.69 4.51 -0.47
C ASN A 216 3.03 5.49 0.67
N GLY A 217 2.31 5.40 1.78
CA GLY A 217 2.76 6.05 3.00
C GLY A 217 4.03 5.38 3.50
N ILE A 218 3.94 4.09 3.87
CA ILE A 218 5.09 3.25 4.24
C ILE A 218 5.13 2.05 3.31
N PHE A 219 6.29 1.79 2.71
CA PHE A 219 6.48 0.77 1.70
C PHE A 219 7.70 -0.12 2.00
N LEU A 220 7.48 -1.42 2.06
CA LEU A 220 8.53 -2.43 2.16
C LEU A 220 8.58 -3.20 0.85
N GLU A 221 9.74 -3.26 0.21
CA GLU A 221 9.90 -3.90 -1.09
C GLU A 221 11.11 -4.82 -1.14
N LEU A 222 10.88 -6.09 -1.47
CA LEU A 222 11.96 -7.03 -1.77
C LEU A 222 12.63 -6.62 -3.09
N GLN A 223 13.90 -6.29 -3.04
CA GLN A 223 14.58 -5.65 -4.18
C GLN A 223 15.00 -6.64 -5.29
N GLN A 224 15.04 -7.93 -5.02
CA GLN A 224 15.42 -8.94 -6.00
C GLN A 224 14.58 -10.21 -5.82
N ASP A 225 14.03 -10.76 -6.88
CA ASP A 225 13.20 -11.97 -6.88
C ASP A 225 13.87 -13.21 -6.27
N HIS A 226 15.18 -13.32 -6.44
CA HIS A 226 15.94 -14.46 -5.95
C HIS A 226 16.38 -14.32 -4.49
N TRP A 227 16.11 -13.20 -3.84
CA TRP A 227 16.41 -13.02 -2.43
C TRP A 227 15.34 -13.65 -1.57
N ALA A 228 15.75 -14.12 -0.40
CA ALA A 228 14.79 -14.57 0.60
C ALA A 228 14.14 -13.36 1.28
N PRO A 229 12.79 -13.30 1.35
CA PRO A 229 12.10 -12.30 2.15
C PRO A 229 12.61 -12.31 3.60
N PRO A 230 13.02 -11.15 4.14
CA PRO A 230 13.64 -11.10 5.47
C PRO A 230 12.60 -11.09 6.58
N ARG A 231 13.00 -11.66 7.73
CA ARG A 231 12.30 -11.60 9.01
C ARG A 231 12.85 -10.51 9.92
N GLY A 232 12.04 -10.11 10.91
CA GLY A 232 12.46 -9.20 11.97
C GLY A 232 12.06 -7.75 11.76
N ILE A 233 11.17 -7.48 10.80
CA ILE A 233 10.66 -6.14 10.50
C ILE A 233 9.38 -5.88 11.28
N ARG A 234 9.28 -4.72 11.92
CA ARG A 234 8.11 -4.29 12.66
C ARG A 234 7.79 -2.81 12.45
N LEU A 235 6.51 -2.51 12.31
CA LEU A 235 5.94 -1.17 12.24
C LEU A 235 5.02 -0.99 13.45
N THR A 236 5.21 0.08 14.22
CA THR A 236 4.44 0.31 15.45
C THR A 236 4.02 1.77 15.57
N ALA A 237 2.75 2.01 15.90
CA ALA A 237 2.19 3.35 16.15
C ALA A 237 2.40 4.34 14.97
N CYS A 238 2.49 3.85 13.74
CA CYS A 238 2.63 4.70 12.55
C CYS A 238 1.27 5.20 12.06
N HIS A 239 1.28 6.38 11.44
CA HIS A 239 0.11 7.00 10.83
C HIS A 239 0.32 7.20 9.33
N THR A 240 -0.67 6.81 8.51
CA THR A 240 -0.66 7.02 7.06
C THR A 240 -1.99 7.57 6.57
N GLU A 241 -1.96 8.68 5.85
CA GLU A 241 -3.15 9.38 5.36
C GLU A 241 -2.93 9.98 3.97
N ASP A 242 -3.97 10.04 3.14
CA ASP A 242 -3.95 10.69 1.80
C ASP A 242 -2.83 10.18 0.87
N ASN A 243 -2.40 8.92 1.01
CA ASN A 243 -1.50 8.25 0.07
C ASN A 243 -2.31 7.39 -0.90
N ARG A 244 -1.70 6.84 -1.95
CA ARG A 244 -2.36 5.83 -2.77
C ARG A 244 -2.63 4.57 -1.94
N TYR A 245 -1.63 4.06 -1.22
CA TYR A 245 -1.73 2.99 -0.23
C TYR A 245 -1.18 3.49 1.11
N GLY A 246 -1.79 3.08 2.22
CA GLY A 246 -1.29 3.44 3.54
C GLY A 246 0.02 2.74 3.86
N ILE A 247 -0.03 1.45 4.18
CA ILE A 247 1.13 0.59 4.42
C ILE A 247 1.08 -0.56 3.42
N SER A 248 2.19 -0.81 2.72
CA SER A 248 2.31 -1.90 1.76
C SER A 248 3.47 -2.83 2.10
N ASP A 249 3.19 -4.13 2.09
CA ASP A 249 4.17 -5.20 2.25
C ASP A 249 4.35 -5.97 0.93
N TRP A 250 5.48 -5.73 0.26
CA TRP A 250 5.86 -6.41 -0.96
C TRP A 250 7.15 -7.21 -0.77
N GLY A 251 7.25 -7.96 0.30
CA GLY A 251 8.35 -8.90 0.41
C GLY A 251 8.97 -9.13 1.78
N ALA A 252 8.32 -8.77 2.89
CA ALA A 252 8.75 -9.26 4.21
C ALA A 252 8.26 -10.69 4.48
N ASP A 253 8.91 -11.42 5.36
CA ASP A 253 8.47 -12.69 5.93
C ASP A 253 8.14 -12.48 7.42
N GLY A 254 6.86 -12.56 7.75
CA GLY A 254 6.40 -12.37 9.12
C GLY A 254 6.42 -10.92 9.62
N LEU A 255 6.01 -9.97 8.75
CA LEU A 255 5.88 -8.56 9.13
C LEU A 255 4.95 -8.38 10.34
N LEU A 256 5.37 -7.60 11.33
CA LEU A 256 4.54 -7.20 12.45
C LEU A 256 4.10 -5.74 12.31
N VAL A 257 2.79 -5.50 12.22
CA VAL A 257 2.17 -4.15 12.19
C VAL A 257 1.26 -4.01 13.40
N THR A 258 1.56 -3.06 14.29
CA THR A 258 0.85 -2.93 15.57
C THR A 258 0.44 -1.49 15.84
N ALA A 259 -0.81 -1.29 16.25
CA ALA A 259 -1.34 0.00 16.70
C ALA A 259 -1.15 1.14 15.68
N CYS A 260 -1.17 0.82 14.39
CA CYS A 260 -1.05 1.81 13.31
C CYS A 260 -2.41 2.37 12.90
N THR A 261 -2.40 3.58 12.34
CA THR A 261 -3.58 4.25 11.78
C THR A 261 -3.39 4.42 10.27
N MET A 262 -4.31 3.87 9.47
CA MET A 262 -4.28 3.90 8.01
C MET A 262 -5.63 4.45 7.51
N ILE A 263 -5.72 5.74 7.28
CA ILE A 263 -6.99 6.43 7.02
C ILE A 263 -6.96 7.25 5.74
N GLY A 264 -8.11 7.34 5.06
CA GLY A 264 -8.29 8.24 3.93
C GLY A 264 -7.34 7.98 2.73
N ASN A 265 -6.73 6.80 2.62
CA ASN A 265 -5.87 6.51 1.48
C ASN A 265 -6.70 6.17 0.23
N HIS A 266 -6.17 6.44 -0.97
CA HIS A 266 -6.94 6.42 -2.22
C HIS A 266 -7.28 5.03 -2.73
N VAL A 267 -6.52 4.00 -2.34
CA VAL A 267 -6.78 2.61 -2.75
C VAL A 267 -7.00 1.72 -1.53
N ALA A 268 -6.01 1.49 -0.70
CA ALA A 268 -6.15 0.64 0.48
C ALA A 268 -5.40 1.20 1.68
N GLY A 269 -5.91 0.87 2.88
CA GLY A 269 -5.21 1.16 4.11
C GLY A 269 -3.98 0.27 4.26
N PHE A 270 -4.17 -1.05 4.23
CA PHE A 270 -3.09 -2.04 4.23
C PHE A 270 -3.13 -2.86 2.94
N ASP A 271 -1.99 -2.99 2.28
CA ASP A 271 -1.85 -3.69 1.01
C ASP A 271 -0.74 -4.74 1.06
N VAL A 272 -1.04 -5.92 0.53
CA VAL A 272 -0.06 -6.96 0.22
C VAL A 272 -0.24 -7.34 -1.23
N SER A 273 0.75 -7.09 -2.04
CA SER A 273 0.69 -7.48 -3.45
C SER A 273 2.09 -7.83 -3.98
N ALA A 274 2.11 -8.52 -5.10
CA ALA A 274 3.30 -8.72 -5.90
C ALA A 274 3.15 -7.86 -7.15
N GLN A 275 3.73 -6.69 -7.15
CA GLN A 275 3.76 -5.80 -8.32
C GLN A 275 5.18 -5.28 -8.52
N GLY A 276 5.48 -4.84 -9.73
CA GLY A 276 6.80 -4.33 -10.07
C GLY A 276 7.74 -5.38 -10.61
N THR A 277 9.01 -5.29 -10.27
CA THR A 277 10.07 -6.19 -10.75
C THR A 277 10.09 -7.54 -10.06
N THR A 278 9.37 -7.68 -8.95
CA THR A 278 9.34 -8.91 -8.16
C THR A 278 7.96 -9.56 -8.22
N SER A 279 7.95 -10.88 -8.45
CA SER A 279 6.74 -11.71 -8.40
C SER A 279 6.39 -12.18 -6.99
N VAL A 280 7.14 -11.73 -5.98
CA VAL A 280 7.04 -12.19 -4.59
C VAL A 280 6.39 -11.11 -3.74
N GLY A 281 5.15 -11.32 -3.31
CA GLY A 281 4.52 -10.53 -2.25
C GLY A 281 5.05 -10.87 -0.86
N GLY A 282 4.55 -10.17 0.16
CA GLY A 282 4.83 -10.50 1.56
C GLY A 282 4.52 -11.96 1.88
N ARG A 283 5.35 -12.58 2.68
CA ARG A 283 5.22 -13.99 3.10
C ARG A 283 4.81 -14.08 4.56
N GLY A 284 3.59 -13.65 4.82
CA GLY A 284 3.05 -13.72 6.15
C GLY A 284 3.29 -12.48 6.99
N GLY A 285 2.40 -12.30 7.96
CA GLY A 285 2.47 -11.17 8.86
C GLY A 285 1.35 -11.16 9.89
N ILE A 286 1.47 -10.25 10.83
CA ILE A 286 0.45 -9.99 11.86
C ILE A 286 0.14 -8.50 11.83
N VAL A 287 -1.12 -8.17 11.57
CA VAL A 287 -1.64 -6.79 11.65
C VAL A 287 -2.62 -6.75 12.82
N THR A 288 -2.28 -6.02 13.87
CA THR A 288 -3.04 -6.08 15.12
C THR A 288 -3.27 -4.72 15.77
N GLY A 289 -4.50 -4.51 16.29
CA GLY A 289 -4.85 -3.30 17.03
C GLY A 289 -4.81 -2.02 16.20
N CYS A 290 -4.99 -2.13 14.90
CA CYS A 290 -4.92 -1.00 13.96
C CYS A 290 -6.29 -0.38 13.71
N LEU A 291 -6.30 0.93 13.41
CA LEU A 291 -7.43 1.66 12.84
C LEU A 291 -7.25 1.78 11.32
N ILE A 292 -8.18 1.22 10.55
CA ILE A 292 -8.14 1.19 9.08
C ILE A 292 -9.49 1.74 8.58
N ASP A 293 -9.56 3.03 8.33
CA ASP A 293 -10.84 3.71 8.20
C ASP A 293 -10.88 4.68 7.01
N GLY A 294 -12.04 4.76 6.36
CA GLY A 294 -12.31 5.80 5.36
C GLY A 294 -11.44 5.74 4.11
N ASN A 295 -10.75 4.63 3.83
CA ASN A 295 -9.98 4.51 2.59
C ASN A 295 -10.92 4.44 1.38
N ALA A 296 -10.52 5.06 0.25
CA ALA A 296 -11.44 5.25 -0.86
C ALA A 296 -11.89 3.93 -1.53
N ARG A 297 -11.11 2.86 -1.40
CA ARG A 297 -11.53 1.53 -1.85
C ARG A 297 -11.53 0.54 -0.69
N ASP A 298 -10.43 -0.11 -0.37
CA ASP A 298 -10.40 -1.22 0.57
C ASP A 298 -9.74 -0.85 1.91
N GLY A 299 -10.23 -1.44 2.97
CA GLY A 299 -9.50 -1.36 4.24
C GLY A 299 -8.21 -2.16 4.15
N ILE A 300 -8.32 -3.45 3.86
CA ILE A 300 -7.22 -4.38 3.64
C ILE A 300 -7.37 -5.03 2.27
N ALA A 301 -6.34 -4.95 1.44
CA ALA A 301 -6.23 -5.64 0.17
C ALA A 301 -5.08 -6.67 0.27
N LEU A 302 -5.42 -7.96 0.28
CA LEU A 302 -4.46 -9.04 0.38
C LEU A 302 -4.45 -9.84 -0.92
N GLY A 303 -3.36 -9.80 -1.65
CA GLY A 303 -3.24 -10.49 -2.93
C GLY A 303 -1.87 -11.07 -3.20
N ASN A 304 -1.83 -12.09 -4.07
CA ASN A 304 -0.61 -12.70 -4.59
C ASN A 304 0.39 -13.12 -3.50
N THR A 305 -0.11 -13.60 -2.37
CA THR A 305 0.70 -14.06 -1.24
C THR A 305 0.37 -15.52 -0.91
N PRO A 306 1.36 -16.35 -0.57
CA PRO A 306 1.08 -17.70 -0.09
C PRO A 306 0.50 -17.73 1.34
N GLY A 307 0.49 -16.62 2.07
CA GLY A 307 0.22 -16.58 3.51
C GLY A 307 1.47 -16.97 4.34
N PRO A 308 1.31 -17.24 5.67
CA PRO A 308 0.12 -16.95 6.47
C PRO A 308 0.00 -15.48 6.87
N TYR A 309 -1.20 -14.95 6.96
CA TYR A 309 -1.44 -13.61 7.52
C TYR A 309 -2.50 -13.66 8.62
N ALA A 310 -2.29 -12.92 9.70
CA ALA A 310 -3.26 -12.78 10.77
C ALA A 310 -3.63 -11.29 11.00
N PHE A 311 -4.92 -11.00 10.86
CA PHE A 311 -5.50 -9.69 11.15
C PHE A 311 -6.33 -9.81 12.43
N ARG A 312 -5.86 -9.18 13.54
CA ARG A 312 -6.41 -9.40 14.88
C ARG A 312 -6.78 -8.11 15.58
N GLY A 313 -8.00 -8.03 16.11
CA GLY A 313 -8.43 -6.90 16.95
C GLY A 313 -8.36 -5.54 16.25
N ASN A 314 -8.47 -5.51 14.92
CA ASN A 314 -8.46 -4.26 14.16
C ASN A 314 -9.87 -3.68 14.07
N ARG A 315 -9.93 -2.35 13.96
CA ARG A 315 -11.14 -1.64 13.55
C ARG A 315 -11.03 -1.27 12.07
N ILE A 316 -11.93 -1.81 11.24
CA ILE A 316 -11.89 -1.69 9.77
C ILE A 316 -13.24 -1.15 9.31
N GLY A 317 -13.33 0.16 9.03
CA GLY A 317 -14.62 0.78 8.78
C GLY A 317 -14.63 1.88 7.75
N GLY A 318 -15.82 2.23 7.27
CA GLY A 318 -16.01 3.39 6.38
C GLY A 318 -15.29 3.33 5.04
N ASN A 319 -14.68 2.19 4.68
CA ASN A 319 -13.93 2.09 3.42
C ASN A 319 -14.90 2.02 2.23
N GLY A 320 -14.52 2.63 1.11
CA GLY A 320 -15.42 2.82 -0.03
C GLY A 320 -15.82 1.54 -0.74
N ARG A 321 -15.13 0.43 -0.55
CA ARG A 321 -15.43 -0.86 -1.15
C ARG A 321 -15.50 -1.96 -0.07
N TYR A 322 -14.45 -2.71 0.15
CA TYR A 322 -14.42 -3.83 1.09
C TYR A 322 -13.69 -3.49 2.39
N GLY A 323 -14.13 -4.08 3.48
CA GLY A 323 -13.35 -4.02 4.72
C GLY A 323 -12.06 -4.84 4.56
N TYR A 324 -12.21 -6.10 4.15
CA TYR A 324 -11.12 -7.00 3.78
C TYR A 324 -11.37 -7.60 2.39
N TRP A 325 -10.37 -7.61 1.56
CA TRP A 325 -10.42 -8.17 0.22
C TRP A 325 -9.24 -9.12 -0.05
N GLN A 326 -9.54 -10.41 -0.24
CA GLN A 326 -8.60 -11.39 -0.76
C GLN A 326 -8.71 -11.44 -2.27
N HIS A 327 -7.63 -11.16 -3.00
CA HIS A 327 -7.70 -11.00 -4.45
C HIS A 327 -6.58 -11.69 -5.22
N ASN A 328 -6.80 -11.83 -6.53
CA ASN A 328 -5.82 -12.29 -7.50
C ASN A 328 -5.78 -11.32 -8.70
N LEU A 329 -5.37 -10.08 -8.47
CA LEU A 329 -5.29 -9.09 -9.54
C LEU A 329 -4.16 -9.35 -10.53
N ALA A 330 -3.09 -10.04 -10.12
CA ALA A 330 -2.00 -10.40 -11.03
C ALA A 330 -2.45 -11.44 -12.09
N GLY A 331 -3.58 -12.12 -11.85
CA GLY A 331 -4.08 -13.18 -12.74
C GLY A 331 -3.24 -14.44 -12.68
N GLY A 332 -3.62 -15.41 -13.55
CA GLY A 332 -2.97 -16.71 -13.61
C GLY A 332 -3.48 -17.70 -12.56
N ASP A 333 -2.98 -18.93 -12.63
CA ASP A 333 -3.24 -19.97 -11.64
C ASP A 333 -2.40 -19.69 -10.41
N GLN A 334 -3.04 -19.20 -9.35
CA GLN A 334 -2.40 -19.00 -8.05
C GLN A 334 -2.61 -20.23 -7.17
N GLU A 335 -1.55 -20.65 -6.50
CA GLU A 335 -1.69 -21.56 -5.36
C GLU A 335 -2.56 -20.89 -4.30
N PRO A 336 -3.46 -21.64 -3.64
CA PRO A 336 -4.27 -21.08 -2.58
C PRO A 336 -3.40 -20.48 -1.46
N ALA A 337 -3.75 -19.29 -1.01
CA ALA A 337 -3.15 -18.77 0.22
C ALA A 337 -3.57 -19.64 1.42
N VAL A 338 -2.64 -19.90 2.32
CA VAL A 338 -2.81 -20.82 3.46
C VAL A 338 -2.84 -20.02 4.77
N ASP A 339 -3.62 -20.48 5.74
CA ASP A 339 -3.66 -19.94 7.11
C ASP A 339 -3.91 -18.42 7.19
N ILE A 340 -4.88 -17.93 6.43
CA ILE A 340 -5.36 -16.56 6.58
C ILE A 340 -6.30 -16.49 7.78
N VAL A 341 -5.95 -15.66 8.76
CA VAL A 341 -6.70 -15.52 10.02
C VAL A 341 -7.32 -14.14 10.13
N LEU A 342 -8.63 -14.06 10.28
CA LEU A 342 -9.39 -12.85 10.62
C LEU A 342 -10.03 -13.06 12.01
N GLU A 343 -9.45 -12.46 13.05
CA GLU A 343 -9.80 -12.73 14.44
C GLU A 343 -10.18 -11.46 15.20
N SER A 344 -11.34 -11.46 15.82
CA SER A 344 -11.77 -10.41 16.78
C SER A 344 -11.74 -8.98 16.18
N ASN A 345 -11.91 -8.82 14.87
CA ASN A 345 -11.98 -7.51 14.22
C ASN A 345 -13.39 -6.92 14.30
N ASP A 346 -13.50 -5.58 14.37
CA ASP A 346 -14.75 -4.83 14.14
C ASP A 346 -14.75 -4.30 12.70
N ILE A 347 -15.49 -4.96 11.80
CA ILE A 347 -15.55 -4.65 10.37
C ILE A 347 -16.90 -4.04 10.05
N HIS A 348 -16.95 -2.72 9.76
CA HIS A 348 -18.22 -2.04 9.72
C HIS A 348 -18.32 -0.93 8.69
N ASP A 349 -19.55 -0.66 8.25
CA ASP A 349 -19.91 0.52 7.46
C ASP A 349 -19.13 0.67 6.14
N ASN A 350 -18.58 -0.43 5.60
CA ASN A 350 -17.87 -0.40 4.34
C ASN A 350 -18.87 -0.30 3.16
N GLY A 351 -18.41 0.23 2.04
CA GLY A 351 -19.25 0.51 0.89
C GLY A 351 -19.89 -0.73 0.25
N LEU A 352 -19.18 -1.84 0.23
CA LEU A 352 -19.65 -3.12 -0.29
C LEU A 352 -19.59 -4.20 0.82
N ASP A 353 -18.89 -5.33 0.60
CA ASP A 353 -18.82 -6.42 1.59
C ASP A 353 -17.93 -6.07 2.78
N GLY A 354 -18.23 -6.65 3.94
CA GLY A 354 -17.30 -6.61 5.08
C GLY A 354 -16.03 -7.39 4.77
N ILE A 355 -16.19 -8.65 4.34
CA ILE A 355 -15.11 -9.55 3.90
C ILE A 355 -15.44 -10.08 2.51
N ARG A 356 -14.47 -9.99 1.60
CA ARG A 356 -14.58 -10.47 0.23
C ARG A 356 -13.43 -11.41 -0.11
N LEU A 357 -13.76 -12.64 -0.55
CA LEU A 357 -12.81 -13.69 -0.92
C LEU A 357 -12.91 -13.98 -2.42
N ASP A 358 -12.05 -13.37 -3.23
CA ASP A 358 -12.01 -13.49 -4.69
C ASP A 358 -10.79 -14.32 -5.19
N ALA A 359 -9.94 -14.81 -4.28
CA ALA A 359 -8.83 -15.69 -4.61
C ALA A 359 -8.91 -17.01 -3.81
N PRO A 360 -8.31 -18.11 -4.32
CA PRO A 360 -8.33 -19.39 -3.63
C PRO A 360 -7.70 -19.33 -2.24
N LEU A 361 -8.34 -20.00 -1.27
CA LEU A 361 -7.89 -20.08 0.12
C LEU A 361 -7.93 -21.52 0.64
N HIS A 362 -6.92 -21.90 1.39
CA HIS A 362 -6.86 -23.16 2.13
C HIS A 362 -6.79 -22.88 3.62
N GLU A 363 -7.68 -23.51 4.38
CA GLU A 363 -7.79 -23.40 5.85
C GLU A 363 -7.91 -21.97 6.41
N PRO A 364 -8.69 -21.04 5.78
CA PRO A 364 -8.87 -19.73 6.40
C PRO A 364 -9.66 -19.85 7.70
N ALA A 365 -9.27 -19.07 8.71
CA ALA A 365 -9.93 -18.99 10.00
C ALA A 365 -10.55 -17.58 10.20
N ILE A 366 -11.88 -17.53 10.27
CA ILE A 366 -12.66 -16.28 10.44
C ILE A 366 -13.49 -16.43 11.72
N PHE A 367 -13.01 -15.87 12.83
CA PHE A 367 -13.67 -16.13 14.09
C PHE A 367 -13.69 -14.94 15.07
N GLY A 368 -14.76 -14.87 15.85
CA GLY A 368 -14.93 -13.84 16.87
C GLY A 368 -15.06 -12.42 16.33
N ASN A 369 -15.26 -12.24 15.02
CA ASN A 369 -15.39 -10.91 14.43
C ASN A 369 -16.78 -10.34 14.63
N ARG A 370 -16.86 -9.00 14.70
CA ARG A 370 -18.09 -8.23 14.60
C ARG A 370 -18.15 -7.58 13.23
N ILE A 371 -19.09 -8.01 12.38
CA ILE A 371 -19.25 -7.54 11.00
C ILE A 371 -20.64 -6.96 10.83
N ARG A 372 -20.76 -5.66 10.52
CA ARG A 372 -22.03 -4.97 10.57
C ARG A 372 -22.14 -3.76 9.66
N GLY A 373 -23.36 -3.49 9.19
CA GLY A 373 -23.69 -2.26 8.46
C GLY A 373 -22.89 -2.05 7.17
N ASN A 374 -22.40 -3.11 6.56
CA ASN A 374 -21.70 -3.02 5.28
C ASN A 374 -22.70 -2.85 4.12
N GLY A 375 -22.24 -2.52 2.91
CA GLY A 375 -23.09 -2.27 1.75
C GLY A 375 -23.65 -0.85 1.71
N ARG A 376 -22.97 0.12 2.30
CA ARG A 376 -23.43 1.53 2.36
C ARG A 376 -23.31 2.28 1.04
N ARG A 377 -22.54 1.78 0.09
CA ARG A 377 -22.45 2.40 -1.24
C ARG A 377 -23.82 2.31 -1.94
N ALA A 378 -24.32 3.43 -2.46
CA ALA A 378 -25.56 3.44 -3.21
C ALA A 378 -25.49 2.45 -4.39
N ALA A 379 -26.60 1.72 -4.66
CA ALA A 379 -26.68 0.92 -5.86
C ALA A 379 -26.46 1.83 -7.07
N PRO A 380 -25.65 1.42 -8.05
CA PRO A 380 -25.46 2.23 -9.22
C PRO A 380 -26.78 2.40 -9.97
N GLY A 381 -27.24 3.66 -10.08
CA GLY A 381 -28.24 4.05 -11.06
C GLY A 381 -27.71 3.91 -12.50
N ALA A 382 -28.39 4.49 -13.48
CA ALA A 382 -27.81 4.64 -14.81
C ALA A 382 -26.45 5.30 -14.70
N ARG A 383 -25.43 4.63 -15.20
CA ARG A 383 -24.04 5.11 -15.19
C ARG A 383 -23.71 5.73 -16.53
N GLY A 384 -22.86 6.68 -16.54
CA GLY A 384 -22.31 7.33 -17.72
C GLY A 384 -21.37 8.42 -17.25
N GLY A 385 -20.33 8.69 -18.00
CA GLY A 385 -19.36 9.73 -17.69
C GLY A 385 -18.36 9.83 -18.85
N GLN A 386 -17.61 10.92 -18.91
CA GLN A 386 -16.66 11.15 -20.00
C GLN A 386 -15.64 10.00 -20.16
N ASP A 387 -15.40 9.25 -19.09
CA ASP A 387 -14.41 8.16 -19.05
C ASP A 387 -14.97 6.79 -19.47
N VAL A 388 -16.30 6.68 -19.69
CA VAL A 388 -16.90 5.44 -20.19
C VAL A 388 -16.57 5.28 -21.66
N THR A 389 -16.00 4.15 -22.03
CA THR A 389 -15.63 3.85 -23.42
C THR A 389 -16.28 2.56 -23.90
N CYS A 390 -16.77 2.57 -25.12
CA CYS A 390 -17.31 1.39 -25.79
C CYS A 390 -16.34 0.93 -26.88
N GLY A 391 -16.05 -0.35 -26.88
CA GLY A 391 -15.35 -1.04 -27.97
C GLY A 391 -16.30 -1.94 -28.76
N PRO A 392 -15.86 -2.55 -29.86
CA PRO A 392 -16.70 -3.42 -30.67
C PRO A 392 -17.37 -4.56 -29.88
N LEU A 393 -16.67 -5.16 -28.94
CA LEU A 393 -17.14 -6.24 -28.07
C LEU A 393 -16.91 -5.96 -26.58
N SER A 394 -16.92 -4.67 -26.20
CA SER A 394 -16.70 -4.32 -24.79
C SER A 394 -17.30 -2.98 -24.42
N LEU A 395 -17.54 -2.80 -23.12
CA LEU A 395 -17.73 -1.49 -22.48
C LEU A 395 -16.78 -1.42 -21.29
N THR A 396 -16.07 -0.32 -21.14
CA THR A 396 -15.18 -0.06 -20.00
C THR A 396 -15.66 1.20 -19.27
N ASP A 397 -15.86 1.06 -17.97
CA ASP A 397 -16.13 2.13 -17.03
C ASP A 397 -15.08 2.08 -15.93
N PRO A 398 -14.06 2.94 -15.93
CA PRO A 398 -12.98 2.92 -14.94
C PRO A 398 -13.47 3.16 -13.52
N HIS A 399 -14.67 3.75 -13.37
CA HIS A 399 -15.29 4.01 -12.07
C HIS A 399 -16.30 2.92 -11.67
N ALA A 400 -16.50 1.91 -12.51
CA ALA A 400 -17.31 0.75 -12.17
C ALA A 400 -16.58 -0.11 -11.13
N ASP A 401 -17.39 -0.81 -10.34
CA ASP A 401 -16.91 -1.74 -9.33
C ASP A 401 -17.83 -2.95 -9.32
N TRP A 402 -17.88 -3.60 -10.49
CA TRP A 402 -18.71 -4.79 -10.68
C TRP A 402 -18.09 -6.00 -10.03
N LEU A 403 -18.95 -6.89 -9.56
CA LEU A 403 -18.52 -8.23 -9.21
C LEU A 403 -18.04 -8.94 -10.49
N PRO A 404 -16.79 -9.42 -10.58
CA PRO A 404 -16.34 -10.20 -11.72
C PRO A 404 -17.26 -11.39 -11.99
N GLY A 405 -17.63 -11.59 -13.27
CA GLY A 405 -18.61 -12.61 -13.67
C GLY A 405 -20.08 -12.33 -13.32
N GLY A 406 -20.37 -11.36 -12.45
CA GLY A 406 -21.71 -11.09 -11.93
C GLY A 406 -22.72 -10.56 -12.95
N HIS A 407 -22.25 -10.16 -14.12
CA HIS A 407 -23.10 -9.67 -15.21
C HIS A 407 -23.25 -10.65 -16.37
N ARG A 408 -22.68 -11.85 -16.29
CA ARG A 408 -22.82 -12.87 -17.34
C ARG A 408 -24.29 -13.15 -17.68
N GLY A 409 -24.59 -13.20 -18.97
CA GLY A 409 -25.93 -13.46 -19.49
C GLY A 409 -26.91 -12.31 -19.40
N LYS A 410 -26.53 -11.16 -18.82
CA LYS A 410 -27.40 -9.99 -18.71
C LYS A 410 -27.35 -9.13 -19.96
N THR A 411 -28.43 -8.39 -20.19
CA THR A 411 -28.53 -7.44 -21.29
C THR A 411 -28.06 -6.07 -20.80
N LEU A 412 -26.99 -5.58 -21.36
CA LEU A 412 -26.54 -4.19 -21.24
C LEU A 412 -27.41 -3.33 -22.16
N THR A 413 -27.88 -2.20 -21.65
CA THR A 413 -28.51 -1.13 -22.44
C THR A 413 -27.60 0.10 -22.42
N ALA A 414 -27.19 0.60 -23.57
CA ALA A 414 -26.35 1.79 -23.73
C ALA A 414 -27.09 2.84 -24.56
N GLY A 415 -26.95 4.11 -24.19
CA GLY A 415 -27.67 5.23 -24.80
C GLY A 415 -28.96 5.59 -24.06
N ALA A 416 -29.72 6.49 -24.66
CA ALA A 416 -31.00 6.96 -24.14
C ALA A 416 -31.95 7.32 -25.30
N GLY A 417 -33.25 7.11 -25.12
CA GLY A 417 -34.27 7.39 -26.13
C GLY A 417 -34.03 6.62 -27.43
N ASP A 418 -34.15 7.31 -28.56
CA ASP A 418 -34.01 6.70 -29.90
C ASP A 418 -32.59 6.17 -30.23
N THR A 419 -31.60 6.51 -29.41
CA THR A 419 -30.22 6.01 -29.54
C THR A 419 -29.92 4.81 -28.66
N GLU A 420 -30.92 4.28 -27.97
CA GLU A 420 -30.74 3.14 -27.08
C GLU A 420 -30.40 1.87 -27.85
N VAL A 421 -29.31 1.23 -27.49
CA VAL A 421 -28.86 -0.04 -28.06
C VAL A 421 -28.59 -1.07 -26.98
N THR A 422 -28.77 -2.33 -27.30
CA THR A 422 -28.58 -3.43 -26.33
C THR A 422 -27.51 -4.40 -26.76
N ALA A 423 -26.80 -4.99 -25.78
CA ALA A 423 -25.83 -6.05 -26.00
C ALA A 423 -25.87 -7.06 -24.84
N VAL A 424 -25.51 -8.30 -25.12
CA VAL A 424 -25.46 -9.35 -24.07
C VAL A 424 -24.05 -9.43 -23.48
N VAL A 425 -23.95 -9.40 -22.18
CA VAL A 425 -22.68 -9.54 -21.45
C VAL A 425 -22.31 -11.02 -21.38
N THR A 426 -21.12 -11.37 -21.88
CA THR A 426 -20.60 -12.75 -21.79
C THR A 426 -19.69 -12.94 -20.59
N ASP A 427 -19.02 -11.87 -20.16
CA ASP A 427 -18.17 -11.85 -18.98
C ASP A 427 -17.95 -10.41 -18.50
N ASN A 428 -17.46 -10.24 -17.26
CA ASN A 428 -17.02 -8.94 -16.78
C ASN A 428 -15.93 -9.04 -15.73
N THR A 429 -15.05 -8.02 -15.74
CA THR A 429 -14.18 -7.67 -14.63
C THR A 429 -14.84 -6.60 -13.75
N ALA A 430 -14.12 -6.04 -12.78
CA ALA A 430 -14.62 -4.93 -11.96
C ALA A 430 -14.92 -3.66 -12.79
N THR A 431 -14.25 -3.44 -13.91
CA THR A 431 -14.34 -2.21 -14.71
C THR A 431 -14.68 -2.42 -16.19
N ARG A 432 -14.69 -3.66 -16.67
CA ARG A 432 -14.91 -3.96 -18.08
C ARG A 432 -15.94 -5.06 -18.28
N LEU A 433 -16.88 -4.83 -19.18
CA LEU A 433 -17.81 -5.82 -19.70
C LEU A 433 -17.29 -6.37 -21.03
N THR A 434 -17.31 -7.69 -21.18
CA THR A 434 -17.12 -8.40 -22.45
C THR A 434 -18.49 -8.74 -23.01
N LEU A 435 -18.72 -8.45 -24.28
CA LEU A 435 -20.02 -8.54 -24.92
C LEU A 435 -20.05 -9.63 -25.98
N ALA A 436 -21.19 -10.31 -26.09
CA ALA A 436 -21.40 -11.27 -27.16
C ALA A 436 -21.45 -10.56 -28.51
N PRO A 437 -20.87 -11.14 -29.59
CA PRO A 437 -21.16 -10.69 -30.94
C PRO A 437 -22.67 -10.76 -31.20
N ARG A 438 -23.25 -9.73 -31.82
CA ARG A 438 -24.71 -9.65 -32.08
C ARG A 438 -25.27 -10.84 -32.87
N ARG A 439 -24.43 -11.56 -33.62
CA ARG A 439 -24.69 -12.81 -34.32
C ARG A 439 -23.39 -13.55 -34.57
N PRO A 440 -23.42 -14.89 -34.79
CA PRO A 440 -22.21 -15.62 -35.13
C PRO A 440 -21.45 -14.99 -36.29
N GLY A 441 -20.14 -14.74 -36.11
CA GLY A 441 -19.27 -14.12 -37.09
C GLY A 441 -19.31 -12.56 -37.13
N ALA A 442 -20.17 -11.89 -36.38
CA ALA A 442 -20.15 -10.44 -36.28
C ALA A 442 -18.92 -9.95 -35.50
N ARG A 443 -18.37 -8.82 -35.93
CA ARG A 443 -17.18 -8.20 -35.30
C ARG A 443 -17.55 -7.24 -34.18
N THR A 444 -18.85 -7.03 -33.93
CA THR A 444 -19.35 -6.10 -32.90
C THR A 444 -20.58 -6.68 -32.20
N ALA A 445 -20.76 -6.28 -30.96
CA ALA A 445 -21.96 -6.54 -30.18
C ALA A 445 -23.12 -5.57 -30.49
N TRP A 446 -22.83 -4.46 -31.13
CA TRP A 446 -23.75 -3.35 -31.29
C TRP A 446 -24.59 -3.43 -32.56
N PRO A 447 -25.87 -3.02 -32.52
CA PRO A 447 -26.71 -2.90 -33.70
C PRO A 447 -26.10 -1.97 -34.77
N HIS A 448 -26.35 -2.29 -36.02
CA HIS A 448 -25.87 -1.51 -37.17
C HIS A 448 -24.34 -1.28 -37.26
N ASP A 449 -23.56 -2.12 -36.52
CA ASP A 449 -22.10 -1.98 -36.40
C ASP A 449 -21.64 -0.62 -35.79
N ALA A 450 -22.57 0.12 -35.19
CA ALA A 450 -22.32 1.43 -34.60
C ALA A 450 -21.92 1.26 -33.11
N VAL A 451 -20.64 1.41 -32.85
CA VAL A 451 -20.12 1.44 -31.46
C VAL A 451 -20.59 2.73 -30.78
N PRO A 452 -21.24 2.66 -29.60
CA PRO A 452 -21.64 3.87 -28.88
C PRO A 452 -20.45 4.80 -28.61
N ALA A 453 -20.69 6.11 -28.66
CA ALA A 453 -19.65 7.12 -28.44
C ALA A 453 -19.09 7.03 -27.00
N PRO A 454 -17.84 7.47 -26.78
CA PRO A 454 -17.33 7.67 -25.43
C PRO A 454 -18.25 8.56 -24.60
N GLY A 455 -18.40 8.26 -23.34
CA GLY A 455 -19.30 8.99 -22.44
C GLY A 455 -20.77 8.56 -22.51
N THR A 456 -21.11 7.55 -23.32
CA THR A 456 -22.49 7.04 -23.43
C THR A 456 -22.97 6.49 -22.09
N ALA A 457 -24.12 6.99 -21.63
CA ALA A 457 -24.80 6.43 -20.46
C ALA A 457 -25.24 4.98 -20.72
N TYR A 458 -25.14 4.14 -19.71
CA TYR A 458 -25.56 2.75 -19.81
C TYR A 458 -26.31 2.27 -18.58
N ARG A 459 -27.07 1.19 -18.74
CA ARG A 459 -27.78 0.50 -17.66
C ARG A 459 -27.53 -1.00 -17.77
N LEU A 460 -27.34 -1.61 -16.60
CA LEU A 460 -27.36 -3.06 -16.45
C LEU A 460 -28.53 -3.43 -15.55
N PRO A 461 -29.35 -4.43 -15.90
CA PRO A 461 -30.36 -4.93 -14.97
C PRO A 461 -29.64 -5.43 -13.72
N ASP A 462 -30.31 -5.29 -12.58
CA ASP A 462 -29.80 -5.52 -11.23
C ASP A 462 -28.82 -6.70 -11.14
N ALA A 463 -27.53 -6.40 -11.21
CA ALA A 463 -26.54 -7.30 -10.70
C ALA A 463 -26.55 -7.13 -9.17
N PRO A 464 -26.48 -8.20 -8.42
CA PRO A 464 -26.28 -8.06 -7.00
C PRO A 464 -24.97 -7.31 -6.77
N THR A 465 -25.09 -6.05 -6.37
CA THR A 465 -23.95 -5.33 -5.82
C THR A 465 -23.58 -6.08 -4.54
N PRO A 466 -22.31 -6.49 -4.35
CA PRO A 466 -21.89 -7.11 -3.10
C PRO A 466 -22.26 -6.18 -1.93
N ARG A 467 -22.98 -6.71 -0.94
CA ARG A 467 -23.44 -5.97 0.25
C ARG A 467 -23.62 -6.94 1.40
N THR A 468 -22.65 -7.80 1.60
CA THR A 468 -22.76 -8.85 2.59
C THR A 468 -21.75 -8.67 3.71
N GLY A 469 -21.95 -9.41 4.78
CA GLY A 469 -20.93 -9.50 5.82
C GLY A 469 -19.69 -10.23 5.32
N LEU A 470 -19.88 -11.44 4.76
CA LEU A 470 -18.83 -12.29 4.20
C LEU A 470 -19.29 -12.86 2.85
N THR A 471 -18.53 -12.62 1.81
CA THR A 471 -18.75 -13.21 0.49
C THR A 471 -17.55 -14.05 0.06
N ALA A 472 -17.79 -15.29 -0.40
CA ALA A 472 -16.83 -16.10 -1.13
C ALA A 472 -17.22 -16.18 -2.61
N ALA A 473 -16.28 -15.88 -3.50
CA ALA A 473 -16.44 -15.99 -4.94
C ALA A 473 -15.32 -16.81 -5.61
N ALA A 474 -14.45 -17.42 -4.82
CA ALA A 474 -13.39 -18.31 -5.26
C ALA A 474 -13.44 -19.64 -4.50
N ALA A 475 -12.49 -20.53 -4.79
CA ALA A 475 -12.36 -21.80 -4.08
C ALA A 475 -11.87 -21.59 -2.64
N VAL A 476 -12.65 -22.05 -1.66
CA VAL A 476 -12.30 -22.02 -0.24
C VAL A 476 -12.41 -23.42 0.33
N THR A 477 -11.29 -23.97 0.77
CA THR A 477 -11.21 -25.33 1.29
C THR A 477 -10.90 -25.35 2.78
N HIS A 478 -11.59 -26.20 3.54
CA HIS A 478 -11.48 -26.35 4.99
C HIS A 478 -11.65 -25.04 5.80
N PRO A 479 -12.53 -24.12 5.42
CA PRO A 479 -12.68 -22.87 6.17
C PRO A 479 -13.23 -23.13 7.58
N TYR A 480 -12.75 -22.35 8.54
CA TYR A 480 -13.24 -22.30 9.91
C TYR A 480 -13.89 -20.94 10.17
N VAL A 481 -15.23 -20.92 10.23
CA VAL A 481 -16.03 -19.71 10.50
C VAL A 481 -16.81 -19.91 11.79
N HIS A 482 -16.35 -19.26 12.88
CA HIS A 482 -16.88 -19.57 14.21
C HIS A 482 -17.05 -18.33 15.08
N GLY A 483 -18.18 -18.28 15.80
CA GLY A 483 -18.41 -17.28 16.86
C GLY A 483 -18.42 -15.84 16.36
N ASN A 484 -18.67 -15.61 15.06
CA ASN A 484 -18.78 -14.27 14.51
C ASN A 484 -20.19 -13.71 14.75
N ARG A 485 -20.26 -12.40 14.92
CA ARG A 485 -21.51 -11.66 14.87
C ARG A 485 -21.58 -10.89 13.56
N ILE A 486 -22.29 -11.47 12.58
CA ILE A 486 -22.43 -10.91 11.22
C ILE A 486 -23.87 -10.44 11.01
N ARG A 487 -24.19 -9.24 11.47
CA ARG A 487 -25.55 -8.71 11.47
C ARG A 487 -25.59 -7.21 11.23
N ASP A 488 -26.69 -6.73 10.70
CA ASP A 488 -26.93 -5.31 10.50
C ASP A 488 -28.16 -4.84 11.30
N ASP A 489 -27.93 -4.18 12.40
CA ASP A 489 -28.96 -3.58 13.24
C ASP A 489 -29.29 -2.12 12.82
N GLY A 490 -28.74 -1.65 11.69
CA GLY A 490 -28.95 -0.28 11.17
C GLY A 490 -30.38 -0.02 10.68
N HIS A 491 -30.72 1.24 10.55
CA HIS A 491 -32.00 1.69 9.98
C HIS A 491 -31.72 2.80 8.95
N PRO A 492 -31.84 2.55 7.63
CA PRO A 492 -32.16 1.25 7.03
C PRO A 492 -30.98 0.28 7.13
N ARG A 493 -31.30 -1.03 7.11
CA ARG A 493 -30.29 -2.09 6.97
C ARG A 493 -29.71 -2.07 5.57
N THR A 494 -28.39 -2.09 5.47
CA THR A 494 -27.66 -2.06 4.19
C THR A 494 -27.00 -3.40 3.85
N GLN A 495 -26.56 -4.15 4.87
CA GLN A 495 -25.97 -5.48 4.71
C GLN A 495 -27.08 -6.50 4.38
N THR A 496 -27.05 -7.09 3.19
CA THR A 496 -28.13 -7.95 2.69
C THR A 496 -28.12 -9.33 3.33
N HIS A 497 -26.95 -9.96 3.42
CA HIS A 497 -26.77 -11.31 3.98
C HIS A 497 -25.58 -11.32 4.93
N ALA A 498 -25.57 -12.26 5.86
CA ALA A 498 -24.36 -12.51 6.66
C ALA A 498 -23.29 -13.24 5.84
N LEU A 499 -23.69 -14.30 5.13
CA LEU A 499 -22.78 -15.09 4.29
C LEU A 499 -23.39 -15.33 2.90
N TRP A 500 -22.60 -15.10 1.87
CA TRP A 500 -22.93 -15.41 0.49
C TRP A 500 -21.84 -16.24 -0.17
N LEU A 501 -22.25 -17.41 -0.73
CA LEU A 501 -21.42 -18.20 -1.62
C LEU A 501 -21.86 -17.90 -3.06
N ALA A 502 -21.05 -17.16 -3.80
CA ALA A 502 -21.38 -16.74 -5.15
C ALA A 502 -21.29 -17.91 -6.15
N HIS A 503 -21.76 -17.70 -7.38
CA HIS A 503 -21.93 -18.75 -8.38
C HIS A 503 -20.64 -19.54 -8.71
N GLU A 504 -19.49 -18.87 -8.68
CA GLU A 504 -18.19 -19.50 -8.98
C GLU A 504 -17.45 -20.02 -7.74
N ALA A 505 -17.99 -19.77 -6.54
CA ALA A 505 -17.39 -20.24 -5.31
C ALA A 505 -17.48 -21.76 -5.19
N THR A 506 -16.39 -22.37 -4.76
CA THR A 506 -16.43 -23.72 -4.19
C THR A 506 -16.11 -23.62 -2.71
N TRP A 507 -16.97 -24.16 -1.86
CA TRP A 507 -16.79 -24.15 -0.41
C TRP A 507 -16.83 -25.60 0.09
N THR A 508 -15.67 -26.14 0.43
CA THR A 508 -15.54 -27.57 0.72
C THR A 508 -15.00 -27.83 2.12
N ALA A 509 -15.54 -28.85 2.77
CA ALA A 509 -15.13 -29.38 4.08
C ALA A 509 -15.08 -28.33 5.22
N GLY A 510 -15.88 -27.26 5.12
CA GLY A 510 -15.88 -26.15 6.06
C GLY A 510 -16.55 -26.48 7.40
N ARG A 511 -16.15 -25.77 8.44
CA ARG A 511 -16.84 -25.72 9.74
C ARG A 511 -17.40 -24.33 9.95
N VAL A 512 -18.73 -24.20 9.97
CA VAL A 512 -19.44 -22.95 10.21
C VAL A 512 -20.35 -23.15 11.42
N SER A 513 -19.99 -22.54 12.56
CA SER A 513 -20.72 -22.83 13.80
C SER A 513 -20.69 -21.68 14.81
N GLY A 514 -21.78 -21.58 15.60
CA GLY A 514 -21.89 -20.60 16.68
C GLY A 514 -21.86 -19.16 16.23
N ASN A 515 -22.26 -18.86 14.99
CA ASN A 515 -22.30 -17.51 14.47
C ASN A 515 -23.70 -16.89 14.63
N ASP A 516 -23.77 -15.60 14.92
CA ASP A 516 -25.00 -14.81 14.84
C ASP A 516 -25.12 -14.18 13.44
N PHE A 517 -25.99 -14.74 12.60
CA PHE A 517 -26.29 -14.27 11.25
C PHE A 517 -27.60 -13.49 11.16
N SER A 518 -28.24 -13.22 12.29
CA SER A 518 -29.54 -12.57 12.36
C SER A 518 -29.47 -11.09 11.91
N GLY A 519 -30.62 -10.49 11.68
CA GLY A 519 -30.79 -9.04 11.54
C GLY A 519 -30.26 -8.43 10.24
N ASN A 520 -29.92 -9.19 9.21
CA ASN A 520 -29.56 -8.66 7.89
C ASN A 520 -30.80 -8.23 7.09
N ALA A 521 -30.60 -7.46 6.02
CA ALA A 521 -31.71 -6.87 5.25
C ALA A 521 -32.56 -7.90 4.49
N SER A 522 -31.96 -9.02 4.05
CA SER A 522 -32.66 -10.06 3.28
C SER A 522 -32.70 -11.39 4.05
N ALA A 523 -31.64 -12.16 4.03
CA ALA A 523 -31.57 -13.47 4.68
C ALA A 523 -30.20 -13.67 5.37
N ALA A 524 -30.14 -14.64 6.29
CA ALA A 524 -28.89 -15.00 6.94
C ALA A 524 -27.82 -15.45 5.94
N THR A 525 -28.19 -16.35 5.04
CA THR A 525 -27.28 -16.94 4.05
C THR A 525 -27.85 -16.89 2.63
N ARG A 526 -26.94 -16.84 1.66
CA ARG A 526 -27.24 -17.00 0.24
C ARG A 526 -26.24 -17.95 -0.39
N PHE A 527 -26.73 -19.00 -1.02
CA PHE A 527 -25.90 -19.99 -1.70
C PHE A 527 -26.29 -20.09 -3.18
N ASP A 528 -25.54 -19.44 -4.05
CA ASP A 528 -25.65 -19.64 -5.50
C ASP A 528 -24.99 -20.97 -5.90
N THR A 529 -23.98 -21.40 -5.12
CA THR A 529 -23.38 -22.74 -5.17
C THR A 529 -23.44 -23.37 -3.78
N ALA A 530 -23.97 -24.56 -3.68
CA ALA A 530 -24.11 -25.24 -2.40
C ALA A 530 -22.74 -25.62 -1.82
N PRO A 531 -22.49 -25.41 -0.52
CA PRO A 531 -21.29 -25.91 0.13
C PRO A 531 -21.27 -27.45 0.12
N SER A 532 -20.08 -28.05 -0.07
CA SER A 532 -19.90 -29.50 -0.12
C SER A 532 -19.05 -30.00 1.05
N GLY A 533 -19.52 -31.03 1.70
CA GLY A 533 -18.87 -31.56 2.90
C GLY A 533 -18.88 -30.56 4.07
N GLY A 534 -18.31 -30.92 5.18
CA GLY A 534 -18.21 -30.01 6.31
C GLY A 534 -19.39 -30.08 7.30
N ARG A 535 -19.41 -29.11 8.22
CA ARG A 535 -20.40 -29.06 9.31
C ARG A 535 -20.93 -27.66 9.51
N TRP A 536 -22.25 -27.54 9.46
CA TRP A 536 -23.00 -26.30 9.70
C TRP A 536 -23.92 -26.52 10.89
N ARG A 537 -23.69 -25.83 12.01
CA ARG A 537 -24.49 -26.03 13.22
C ARG A 537 -24.44 -24.81 14.14
N ASP A 538 -25.46 -24.70 14.95
CA ASP A 538 -25.53 -23.70 16.04
C ASP A 538 -25.31 -22.26 15.54
N ASN A 539 -25.83 -21.92 14.34
CA ASN A 539 -25.84 -20.57 13.80
C ASN A 539 -27.25 -19.99 13.92
N ASP A 540 -27.37 -18.77 14.44
CA ASP A 540 -28.63 -18.05 14.58
C ASP A 540 -28.93 -17.25 13.31
N GLY A 541 -30.15 -17.33 12.77
CA GLY A 541 -30.61 -16.54 11.63
C GLY A 541 -31.33 -17.32 10.54
#